data_0495ab62556ab88fb8a6c0056e403f52
#
_entry.id   0495ab62556ab88fb8a6c0056e403f52
#
_cell.length_a   1.000
_cell.length_b   1.000
_cell.length_c   1.000
_cell.angle_alpha   90.00
_cell.angle_beta   90.00
_cell.angle_gamma   90.00
#
_symmetry.space_group_name_H-M   'P 1'
#
loop_
_entity.id
_entity.type
_entity.pdbx_description
1 polymer ?
#
loop_
_entity_poly.entity_id
_entity_poly.type
_entity_poly.pdbx_seq_one_letter_code
_entity_poly.pdbx_strand_id
1 'polypeptide(L)'
;DACFVGVNRHATVGVIGNLSAMGAGGAVCFASGFLEAHAESDDGASLQNDLLAAAGDMPIIGPNCYGFVNYLDGAPLWPDQHGGQVVESGVAIITQSSNMAINISMQQRGLPIAFMVTAGNQAQIGLAEIGAALLRDPRITALGLHIEGIGDIAAFEALAAEAKAQGKGIAAIKVGRSTQAQTATLSHTASLAGSDAGAKAVLERLGIARLESLPELLETLKLLHFSGPLTSNKVVSMSCSGGEASLMADTGLTRDIVFPELNPEQTAGLRAALGPMVALANPLDYHTYIWGDGPSMGAAFSAMMQGDIAMGCIIVDFPRADRCSQAAWDCVFEAAIIATRSSGKPLAL
;
A
#
# COMPACT_ATOMS: atom_id res chain seq x y z
N ASP A 1 13.60 -23.00 -12.69
CA ASP A 1 14.18 -21.66 -12.71
C ASP A 1 13.25 -20.72 -13.45
N ALA A 2 13.30 -19.39 -13.12
CA ALA A 2 12.57 -18.35 -13.81
C ALA A 2 13.53 -17.55 -14.72
N CYS A 3 13.01 -17.05 -15.85
CA CYS A 3 13.79 -16.38 -16.87
C CYS A 3 13.29 -14.96 -17.14
N PHE A 4 14.22 -14.01 -17.30
CA PHE A 4 13.91 -12.67 -17.83
C PHE A 4 14.15 -12.64 -19.34
N VAL A 5 13.12 -12.33 -20.14
CA VAL A 5 13.15 -12.32 -21.59
C VAL A 5 13.21 -10.88 -22.10
N GLY A 6 14.43 -10.37 -22.28
CA GLY A 6 14.74 -9.00 -22.69
C GLY A 6 15.06 -8.86 -24.18
N VAL A 7 14.33 -9.55 -25.06
CA VAL A 7 14.48 -9.46 -26.52
C VAL A 7 13.27 -8.78 -27.16
N ASN A 8 13.33 -8.44 -28.46
CA ASN A 8 12.21 -7.81 -29.16
C ASN A 8 10.97 -8.74 -29.21
N ARG A 9 9.77 -8.17 -29.43
CA ARG A 9 8.48 -8.87 -29.36
C ARG A 9 8.38 -10.12 -30.24
N HIS A 10 8.92 -10.11 -31.46
CA HIS A 10 8.88 -11.26 -32.36
C HIS A 10 9.79 -12.40 -31.89
N ALA A 11 10.99 -12.06 -31.41
CA ALA A 11 11.90 -13.06 -30.84
C ALA A 11 11.38 -13.62 -29.50
N THR A 12 10.62 -12.82 -28.73
CA THR A 12 10.05 -13.24 -27.45
C THR A 12 9.21 -14.50 -27.58
N VAL A 13 8.35 -14.61 -28.59
CA VAL A 13 7.49 -15.79 -28.83
C VAL A 13 8.33 -17.05 -28.98
N GLY A 14 9.36 -17.01 -29.82
CA GLY A 14 10.24 -18.17 -30.02
C GLY A 14 11.03 -18.56 -28.78
N VAL A 15 11.52 -17.57 -28.01
CA VAL A 15 12.24 -17.81 -26.74
C VAL A 15 11.31 -18.43 -25.70
N ILE A 16 10.09 -17.94 -25.55
CA ILE A 16 9.08 -18.48 -24.64
C ILE A 16 8.75 -19.94 -25.00
N GLY A 17 8.55 -20.25 -26.27
CA GLY A 17 8.31 -21.63 -26.71
C GLY A 17 9.47 -22.57 -26.36
N ASN A 18 10.71 -22.12 -26.53
CA ASN A 18 11.89 -22.91 -26.14
C ASN A 18 11.97 -23.10 -24.63
N LEU A 19 11.73 -22.05 -23.83
CA LEU A 19 11.72 -22.15 -22.36
C LEU A 19 10.63 -23.11 -21.85
N SER A 20 9.43 -23.02 -22.44
CA SER A 20 8.33 -23.93 -22.12
C SER A 20 8.69 -25.38 -22.45
N ALA A 21 9.25 -25.64 -23.62
CA ALA A 21 9.69 -26.98 -24.03
C ALA A 21 10.82 -27.55 -23.14
N MET A 22 11.65 -26.68 -22.58
CA MET A 22 12.72 -27.05 -21.63
C MET A 22 12.21 -27.29 -20.19
N GLY A 23 10.93 -27.00 -19.90
CA GLY A 23 10.36 -27.12 -18.56
C GLY A 23 10.81 -26.00 -17.61
N ALA A 24 11.03 -24.80 -18.11
CA ALA A 24 11.31 -23.63 -17.27
C ALA A 24 10.14 -23.36 -16.30
N GLY A 25 10.43 -22.86 -15.10
CA GLY A 25 9.42 -22.61 -14.07
C GLY A 25 8.57 -21.36 -14.30
N GLY A 26 8.99 -20.46 -15.21
CA GLY A 26 8.27 -19.26 -15.60
C GLY A 26 9.13 -18.22 -16.25
N ALA A 27 8.51 -17.18 -16.83
CA ALA A 27 9.23 -16.09 -17.46
C ALA A 27 8.60 -14.71 -17.24
N VAL A 28 9.45 -13.69 -17.25
CA VAL A 28 9.06 -12.28 -17.36
C VAL A 28 9.27 -11.84 -18.80
N CYS A 29 8.23 -11.34 -19.46
CA CYS A 29 8.26 -10.85 -20.82
C CYS A 29 8.36 -9.32 -20.83
N PHE A 30 9.57 -8.81 -21.10
CA PHE A 30 9.86 -7.36 -21.05
C PHE A 30 9.30 -6.59 -22.24
N ALA A 31 9.34 -7.17 -23.45
CA ALA A 31 9.01 -6.48 -24.68
C ALA A 31 7.58 -5.93 -24.69
N SER A 32 7.42 -4.71 -25.21
CA SER A 32 6.15 -4.11 -25.60
C SER A 32 5.82 -4.39 -27.07
N GLY A 33 4.64 -3.96 -27.52
CA GLY A 33 4.20 -4.10 -28.91
C GLY A 33 3.32 -5.34 -29.15
N PHE A 34 2.64 -5.80 -28.11
CA PHE A 34 1.62 -6.85 -28.18
C PHE A 34 0.21 -6.22 -28.27
N LEU A 35 -0.76 -6.71 -27.52
CA LEU A 35 -2.14 -6.25 -27.61
C LEU A 35 -2.31 -4.74 -27.35
N GLU A 36 -1.47 -4.15 -26.51
CA GLU A 36 -1.51 -2.72 -26.18
C GLU A 36 -1.17 -1.83 -27.40
N ALA A 37 -0.40 -2.37 -28.34
CA ALA A 37 -0.04 -1.66 -29.57
C ALA A 37 -1.05 -1.85 -30.73
N HIS A 38 -2.23 -2.41 -30.46
CA HIS A 38 -3.23 -2.71 -31.50
C HIS A 38 -3.68 -1.48 -32.33
N ALA A 39 -3.67 -0.30 -31.71
CA ALA A 39 -3.99 0.94 -32.42
C ALA A 39 -2.87 1.41 -33.38
N GLU A 40 -1.63 0.94 -33.16
CA GLU A 40 -0.42 1.37 -33.85
C GLU A 40 0.15 0.28 -34.79
N SER A 41 -0.25 -0.99 -34.56
CA SER A 41 0.27 -2.16 -35.28
C SER A 41 -0.81 -3.24 -35.43
N ASP A 42 -1.03 -3.70 -36.64
CA ASP A 42 -2.08 -4.69 -36.97
C ASP A 42 -1.77 -6.11 -36.43
N ASP A 43 -0.52 -6.40 -36.01
CA ASP A 43 -0.07 -7.73 -35.61
C ASP A 43 -0.06 -7.96 -34.09
N GLY A 44 -0.30 -6.92 -33.27
CA GLY A 44 -0.17 -7.00 -31.81
C GLY A 44 -1.06 -8.06 -31.16
N ALA A 45 -2.31 -8.17 -31.61
CA ALA A 45 -3.25 -9.16 -31.07
C ALA A 45 -2.88 -10.61 -31.45
N SER A 46 -2.46 -10.85 -32.72
CA SER A 46 -2.01 -12.17 -33.17
C SER A 46 -0.74 -12.58 -32.44
N LEU A 47 0.20 -11.65 -32.26
CA LEU A 47 1.46 -11.91 -31.55
C LEU A 47 1.25 -12.26 -30.08
N GLN A 48 0.26 -11.64 -29.40
CA GLN A 48 -0.09 -12.04 -28.03
C GLN A 48 -0.69 -13.43 -27.97
N ASN A 49 -1.54 -13.80 -28.93
CA ASN A 49 -2.08 -15.16 -29.02
C ASN A 49 -0.97 -16.20 -29.25
N ASP A 50 -0.01 -15.88 -30.14
CA ASP A 50 1.15 -16.73 -30.38
C ASP A 50 2.03 -16.86 -29.14
N LEU A 51 2.21 -15.79 -28.38
CA LEU A 51 2.92 -15.80 -27.10
C LEU A 51 2.26 -16.73 -26.09
N LEU A 52 0.93 -16.65 -25.94
CA LEU A 52 0.17 -17.50 -25.03
C LEU A 52 0.23 -18.99 -25.46
N ALA A 53 0.10 -19.24 -26.76
CA ALA A 53 0.23 -20.59 -27.31
C ALA A 53 1.65 -21.17 -27.07
N ALA A 54 2.69 -20.35 -27.23
CA ALA A 54 4.06 -20.74 -27.01
C ALA A 54 4.37 -21.00 -25.53
N ALA A 55 3.78 -20.20 -24.61
CA ALA A 55 3.93 -20.40 -23.17
C ALA A 55 3.25 -21.69 -22.67
N GLY A 56 2.06 -22.02 -23.22
CA GLY A 56 1.28 -23.17 -22.74
C GLY A 56 1.01 -23.05 -21.23
N ASP A 57 1.35 -24.07 -20.48
CA ASP A 57 1.19 -24.10 -19.03
C ASP A 57 2.34 -23.41 -18.27
N MET A 58 3.42 -23.02 -18.93
CA MET A 58 4.50 -22.26 -18.28
C MET A 58 4.03 -20.86 -17.92
N PRO A 59 4.09 -20.44 -16.64
CA PRO A 59 3.60 -19.13 -16.21
C PRO A 59 4.47 -18.01 -16.78
N ILE A 60 3.79 -16.96 -17.32
CA ILE A 60 4.45 -15.74 -17.80
C ILE A 60 3.84 -14.49 -17.15
N ILE A 61 4.70 -13.54 -16.79
CA ILE A 61 4.34 -12.18 -16.34
C ILE A 61 4.56 -11.20 -17.48
N GLY A 62 3.63 -10.30 -17.69
CA GLY A 62 3.65 -9.34 -18.79
C GLY A 62 2.76 -9.78 -19.96
N PRO A 63 3.15 -9.50 -21.23
CA PRO A 63 4.32 -8.71 -21.67
C PRO A 63 4.25 -7.22 -21.27
N ASN A 64 5.18 -6.42 -21.78
CA ASN A 64 5.27 -4.99 -21.50
C ASN A 64 5.41 -4.69 -20.00
N CYS A 65 6.34 -5.39 -19.33
CA CYS A 65 6.57 -5.21 -17.89
C CYS A 65 8.06 -5.35 -17.54
N TYR A 66 8.46 -4.80 -16.39
CA TYR A 66 9.83 -4.94 -15.86
C TYR A 66 10.03 -6.20 -15.03
N GLY A 67 8.94 -6.89 -14.64
CA GLY A 67 9.02 -8.09 -13.84
C GLY A 67 8.89 -7.83 -12.34
N PHE A 68 9.82 -8.35 -11.55
CA PHE A 68 9.71 -8.24 -10.10
C PHE A 68 11.06 -8.12 -9.39
N VAL A 69 11.00 -7.56 -8.19
CA VAL A 69 12.09 -7.60 -7.20
C VAL A 69 11.54 -8.25 -5.93
N ASN A 70 12.12 -9.39 -5.57
CA ASN A 70 11.90 -10.05 -4.29
C ASN A 70 12.96 -9.57 -3.29
N TYR A 71 12.57 -8.68 -2.39
CA TYR A 71 13.45 -8.14 -1.35
C TYR A 71 13.57 -9.04 -0.12
N LEU A 72 12.73 -10.08 0.02
CA LEU A 72 12.83 -11.05 1.11
C LEU A 72 14.04 -11.97 0.91
N ASP A 73 14.31 -12.33 -0.34
CA ASP A 73 15.35 -13.31 -0.68
C ASP A 73 16.45 -12.69 -1.57
N GLY A 74 16.38 -11.38 -1.85
CA GLY A 74 17.35 -10.67 -2.68
C GLY A 74 17.38 -11.15 -4.14
N ALA A 75 16.25 -11.56 -4.70
CA ALA A 75 16.16 -12.16 -6.03
C ALA A 75 15.38 -11.27 -7.01
N PRO A 76 16.05 -10.48 -7.86
CA PRO A 76 15.40 -9.67 -8.88
C PRO A 76 15.36 -10.38 -10.24
N LEU A 77 14.24 -10.26 -10.95
CA LEU A 77 14.13 -10.33 -12.40
C LEU A 77 13.65 -8.96 -12.88
N TRP A 78 14.59 -8.02 -12.99
CA TRP A 78 14.32 -6.60 -13.12
C TRP A 78 15.42 -5.90 -13.91
N PRO A 79 15.10 -5.10 -14.96
CA PRO A 79 16.10 -4.56 -15.88
C PRO A 79 16.61 -3.15 -15.53
N ASP A 80 16.08 -2.51 -14.49
CA ASP A 80 16.29 -1.09 -14.22
C ASP A 80 16.66 -0.83 -12.76
N GLN A 81 16.82 0.43 -12.39
CA GLN A 81 17.13 0.84 -11.02
C GLN A 81 15.93 0.65 -10.10
N HIS A 82 16.18 0.38 -8.83
CA HIS A 82 15.19 0.36 -7.76
C HIS A 82 15.83 0.84 -6.44
N GLY A 83 15.01 1.43 -5.56
CA GLY A 83 15.48 1.97 -4.27
C GLY A 83 15.22 1.05 -3.08
N GLY A 84 14.65 -0.15 -3.29
CA GLY A 84 14.32 -1.06 -2.19
C GLY A 84 15.53 -1.76 -1.61
N GLN A 85 15.39 -2.26 -0.39
CA GLN A 85 16.42 -2.97 0.37
C GLN A 85 15.88 -4.32 0.84
N VAL A 86 16.77 -5.27 1.14
CA VAL A 86 16.40 -6.56 1.72
C VAL A 86 15.73 -6.34 3.07
N VAL A 87 14.60 -7.02 3.28
CA VAL A 87 13.78 -6.96 4.50
C VAL A 87 13.39 -8.37 4.95
N GLU A 88 13.16 -8.55 6.24
CA GLU A 88 12.68 -9.83 6.79
C GLU A 88 11.18 -10.04 6.55
N SER A 89 10.40 -8.95 6.55
CA SER A 89 8.98 -8.93 6.25
C SER A 89 8.58 -7.56 5.71
N GLY A 90 7.46 -7.46 5.02
CA GLY A 90 7.01 -6.20 4.46
C GLY A 90 5.74 -6.35 3.63
N VAL A 91 5.40 -5.30 2.90
CA VAL A 91 4.24 -5.31 2.00
C VAL A 91 4.63 -5.77 0.59
N ALA A 92 3.71 -6.41 -0.11
CA ALA A 92 3.84 -6.61 -1.54
C ALA A 92 3.14 -5.47 -2.28
N ILE A 93 3.75 -4.96 -3.34
CA ILE A 93 3.15 -3.93 -4.19
C ILE A 93 3.16 -4.44 -5.64
N ILE A 94 1.97 -4.44 -6.26
CA ILE A 94 1.79 -4.83 -7.66
C ILE A 94 1.26 -3.63 -8.43
N THR A 95 1.90 -3.30 -9.52
CA THR A 95 1.49 -2.21 -10.42
C THR A 95 1.41 -2.70 -11.86
N GLN A 96 0.50 -2.15 -12.64
CA GLN A 96 0.50 -2.38 -14.09
C GLN A 96 1.56 -1.54 -14.80
N SER A 97 2.01 -0.43 -14.18
CA SER A 97 3.01 0.48 -14.71
C SER A 97 4.39 0.23 -14.11
N SER A 98 5.40 -0.01 -14.94
CA SER A 98 6.79 -0.20 -14.51
C SER A 98 7.40 1.08 -13.94
N ASN A 99 7.10 2.24 -14.53
CA ASN A 99 7.59 3.52 -14.00
C ASN A 99 7.01 3.86 -12.62
N MET A 100 5.76 3.45 -12.35
CA MET A 100 5.16 3.60 -11.02
C MET A 100 5.89 2.73 -10.00
N ALA A 101 6.29 1.52 -10.35
CA ALA A 101 7.07 0.64 -9.49
C ALA A 101 8.44 1.26 -9.14
N ILE A 102 9.16 1.82 -10.12
CA ILE A 102 10.42 2.53 -9.86
C ILE A 102 10.18 3.68 -8.87
N ASN A 103 9.21 4.55 -9.17
CA ASN A 103 8.90 5.71 -8.30
C ASN A 103 8.55 5.28 -6.88
N ILE A 104 7.71 4.26 -6.70
CA ILE A 104 7.33 3.74 -5.39
C ILE A 104 8.55 3.17 -4.66
N SER A 105 9.41 2.42 -5.34
CA SER A 105 10.60 1.83 -4.74
C SER A 105 11.62 2.86 -4.24
N MET A 106 11.64 4.07 -4.82
CA MET A 106 12.54 5.17 -4.45
C MET A 106 12.04 6.01 -3.27
N GLN A 107 10.84 5.75 -2.73
CA GLN A 107 10.29 6.51 -1.62
C GLN A 107 11.01 6.20 -0.30
N GLN A 108 11.29 7.25 0.48
CA GLN A 108 11.95 7.16 1.78
C GLN A 108 10.95 7.45 2.90
N ARG A 109 9.97 6.54 3.10
CA ARG A 109 8.88 6.71 4.07
C ARG A 109 8.89 5.68 5.20
N GLY A 110 9.95 4.86 5.29
CA GLY A 110 10.04 3.81 6.30
C GLY A 110 9.04 2.67 6.10
N LEU A 111 8.53 2.46 4.87
CA LEU A 111 7.69 1.33 4.52
C LEU A 111 8.58 0.17 4.05
N PRO A 112 8.61 -0.98 4.74
CA PRO A 112 9.30 -2.17 4.25
C PRO A 112 8.54 -2.77 3.07
N ILE A 113 9.18 -2.80 1.89
CA ILE A 113 8.63 -3.44 0.70
C ILE A 113 9.27 -4.82 0.56
N ALA A 114 8.46 -5.89 0.66
CA ALA A 114 8.89 -7.28 0.51
C ALA A 114 8.96 -7.71 -0.96
N PHE A 115 7.97 -7.30 -1.74
CA PHE A 115 7.90 -7.54 -3.18
C PHE A 115 7.45 -6.29 -3.93
N MET A 116 8.14 -6.02 -5.04
CA MET A 116 7.68 -5.08 -6.05
C MET A 116 7.47 -5.85 -7.35
N VAL A 117 6.26 -5.82 -7.91
CA VAL A 117 5.91 -6.55 -9.14
C VAL A 117 5.26 -5.62 -10.14
N THR A 118 5.63 -5.78 -11.40
CA THR A 118 4.95 -5.11 -12.52
C THR A 118 4.23 -6.14 -13.37
N ALA A 119 2.93 -5.99 -13.56
CA ALA A 119 2.11 -6.97 -14.27
C ALA A 119 2.00 -6.70 -15.78
N GLY A 120 2.27 -5.46 -16.23
CA GLY A 120 2.18 -5.07 -17.64
C GLY A 120 0.80 -5.36 -18.23
N ASN A 121 0.78 -6.00 -19.39
CA ASN A 121 -0.46 -6.34 -20.10
C ASN A 121 -1.28 -7.46 -19.47
N GLN A 122 -0.71 -8.23 -18.53
CA GLN A 122 -1.40 -9.35 -17.88
C GLN A 122 -1.98 -10.37 -18.86
N ALA A 123 -1.18 -10.77 -19.85
CA ALA A 123 -1.68 -11.61 -20.93
C ALA A 123 -2.09 -13.01 -20.48
N GLN A 124 -1.42 -13.58 -19.49
CA GLN A 124 -1.72 -14.89 -18.89
C GLN A 124 -2.01 -14.78 -17.40
N ILE A 125 -1.05 -14.27 -16.61
CA ILE A 125 -1.21 -14.13 -15.17
C ILE A 125 -1.50 -12.65 -14.83
N GLY A 126 -2.63 -12.41 -14.15
CA GLY A 126 -3.06 -11.08 -13.74
C GLY A 126 -2.55 -10.68 -12.35
N LEU A 127 -2.67 -9.36 -12.05
CA LEU A 127 -2.22 -8.84 -10.75
C LEU A 127 -2.99 -9.45 -9.57
N ALA A 128 -4.24 -9.87 -9.76
CA ALA A 128 -5.03 -10.49 -8.71
C ALA A 128 -4.51 -11.89 -8.35
N GLU A 129 -4.12 -12.67 -9.35
CA GLU A 129 -3.54 -14.01 -9.16
C GLU A 129 -2.15 -13.94 -8.51
N ILE A 130 -1.32 -12.98 -8.97
CA ILE A 130 -0.01 -12.71 -8.35
C ILE A 130 -0.20 -12.31 -6.88
N GLY A 131 -1.14 -11.40 -6.62
CA GLY A 131 -1.44 -10.93 -5.26
C GLY A 131 -1.90 -12.05 -4.34
N ALA A 132 -2.79 -12.92 -4.80
CA ALA A 132 -3.26 -14.07 -4.04
C ALA A 132 -2.12 -15.06 -3.71
N ALA A 133 -1.21 -15.29 -4.65
CA ALA A 133 -0.04 -16.13 -4.42
C ALA A 133 0.92 -15.52 -3.38
N LEU A 134 1.21 -14.22 -3.49
CA LEU A 134 2.09 -13.51 -2.58
C LEU A 134 1.53 -13.44 -1.16
N LEU A 135 0.23 -13.25 -0.99
CA LEU A 135 -0.41 -13.18 0.34
C LEU A 135 -0.27 -14.47 1.16
N ARG A 136 0.03 -15.60 0.54
CA ARG A 136 0.30 -16.88 1.24
C ARG A 136 1.64 -16.93 1.94
N ASP A 137 2.60 -16.08 1.54
CA ASP A 137 3.87 -15.96 2.27
C ASP A 137 3.62 -15.22 3.60
N PRO A 138 3.94 -15.82 4.76
CA PRO A 138 3.72 -15.20 6.07
C PRO A 138 4.56 -13.93 6.28
N ARG A 139 5.64 -13.73 5.51
CA ARG A 139 6.48 -12.54 5.58
C ARG A 139 5.85 -11.33 4.88
N ILE A 140 4.82 -11.54 4.05
CA ILE A 140 4.06 -10.48 3.41
C ILE A 140 2.88 -10.09 4.31
N THR A 141 2.82 -8.83 4.69
CA THR A 141 1.89 -8.33 5.72
C THR A 141 0.68 -7.62 5.18
N ALA A 142 0.79 -7.03 3.98
CA ALA A 142 -0.32 -6.38 3.28
C ALA A 142 -0.03 -6.32 1.77
N LEU A 143 -1.05 -6.01 0.99
CA LEU A 143 -0.94 -5.89 -0.47
C LEU A 143 -1.36 -4.50 -0.94
N GLY A 144 -0.48 -3.86 -1.71
CA GLY A 144 -0.73 -2.62 -2.43
C GLY A 144 -0.94 -2.86 -3.92
N LEU A 145 -1.96 -2.25 -4.50
CA LEU A 145 -2.29 -2.38 -5.93
C LEU A 145 -2.35 -1.02 -6.60
N HIS A 146 -1.68 -0.90 -7.75
CA HIS A 146 -1.92 0.21 -8.69
C HIS A 146 -2.58 -0.37 -9.95
N ILE A 147 -3.85 -0.06 -10.13
CA ILE A 147 -4.76 -0.70 -11.09
C ILE A 147 -5.09 0.28 -12.21
N GLU A 148 -4.82 -0.08 -13.46
CA GLU A 148 -5.27 0.62 -14.66
C GLU A 148 -6.60 0.02 -15.16
N GLY A 149 -6.74 -1.30 -15.14
CA GLY A 149 -7.96 -2.03 -15.49
C GLY A 149 -8.20 -3.21 -14.56
N ILE A 150 -9.47 -3.38 -14.13
CA ILE A 150 -9.93 -4.60 -13.47
C ILE A 150 -10.35 -5.57 -14.60
N GLY A 151 -9.51 -6.56 -14.84
CA GLY A 151 -9.77 -7.58 -15.86
C GLY A 151 -10.79 -8.61 -15.37
N ASP A 152 -10.31 -9.65 -14.67
CA ASP A 152 -11.13 -10.74 -14.16
C ASP A 152 -11.64 -10.45 -12.75
N ILE A 153 -12.96 -10.23 -12.61
CA ILE A 153 -13.61 -9.99 -11.32
C ILE A 153 -13.54 -11.23 -10.43
N ALA A 154 -13.62 -12.44 -10.99
CA ALA A 154 -13.54 -13.67 -10.21
C ALA A 154 -12.15 -13.86 -9.59
N ALA A 155 -11.08 -13.47 -10.30
CA ALA A 155 -9.73 -13.45 -9.75
C ALA A 155 -9.60 -12.43 -8.60
N PHE A 156 -10.22 -11.25 -8.70
CA PHE A 156 -10.28 -10.28 -7.59
C PHE A 156 -11.08 -10.79 -6.40
N GLU A 157 -12.16 -11.53 -6.61
CA GLU A 157 -12.91 -12.19 -5.53
C GLU A 157 -12.06 -13.24 -4.82
N ALA A 158 -11.32 -14.05 -5.57
CA ALA A 158 -10.39 -15.02 -5.02
C ALA A 158 -9.25 -14.35 -4.22
N LEU A 159 -8.70 -13.26 -4.74
CA LEU A 159 -7.70 -12.45 -4.05
C LEU A 159 -8.23 -11.90 -2.71
N ALA A 160 -9.43 -11.34 -2.70
CA ALA A 160 -10.05 -10.79 -1.48
C ALA A 160 -10.35 -11.91 -0.45
N ALA A 161 -10.79 -13.08 -0.92
CA ALA A 161 -11.00 -14.24 -0.06
C ALA A 161 -9.68 -14.74 0.56
N GLU A 162 -8.60 -14.79 -0.21
CA GLU A 162 -7.26 -15.15 0.29
C GLU A 162 -6.77 -14.14 1.33
N ALA A 163 -6.87 -12.83 1.04
CA ALA A 163 -6.48 -11.78 1.98
C ALA A 163 -7.22 -11.91 3.31
N LYS A 164 -8.53 -12.15 3.26
CA LYS A 164 -9.37 -12.37 4.45
C LYS A 164 -8.96 -13.62 5.22
N ALA A 165 -8.67 -14.72 4.52
CA ALA A 165 -8.22 -15.98 5.13
C ALA A 165 -6.88 -15.81 5.85
N GLN A 166 -5.99 -14.97 5.31
CA GLN A 166 -4.68 -14.65 5.90
C GLN A 166 -4.74 -13.49 6.92
N GLY A 167 -5.89 -12.85 7.13
CA GLY A 167 -6.02 -11.67 8.00
C GLY A 167 -5.25 -10.45 7.52
N LYS A 168 -5.00 -10.32 6.21
CA LYS A 168 -4.18 -9.26 5.61
C LYS A 168 -5.03 -8.25 4.87
N GLY A 169 -4.64 -6.96 4.92
CA GLY A 169 -5.33 -5.87 4.23
C GLY A 169 -4.86 -5.69 2.79
N ILE A 170 -5.78 -5.21 1.94
CA ILE A 170 -5.47 -4.78 0.57
C ILE A 170 -5.84 -3.31 0.42
N ALA A 171 -4.90 -2.52 -0.11
CA ALA A 171 -5.10 -1.12 -0.47
C ALA A 171 -4.82 -0.91 -1.96
N ALA A 172 -5.63 -0.09 -2.64
CA ALA A 172 -5.53 0.09 -4.08
C ALA A 172 -5.70 1.53 -4.53
N ILE A 173 -4.92 1.94 -5.52
CA ILE A 173 -5.20 3.10 -6.36
C ILE A 173 -5.76 2.59 -7.68
N LYS A 174 -6.92 3.09 -8.09
CA LYS A 174 -7.50 2.83 -9.42
C LYS A 174 -7.44 4.10 -10.25
N VAL A 175 -6.62 4.08 -11.29
CA VAL A 175 -6.50 5.17 -12.28
C VAL A 175 -7.51 5.00 -13.42
N GLY A 176 -7.60 5.99 -14.33
CA GLY A 176 -8.56 5.96 -15.44
C GLY A 176 -9.94 6.51 -15.05
N ARG A 177 -10.02 7.52 -14.19
CA ARG A 177 -11.28 8.18 -13.75
C ARG A 177 -11.74 9.25 -14.75
N SER A 178 -10.83 10.10 -15.21
CA SER A 178 -11.15 11.14 -16.20
C SER A 178 -11.19 10.58 -17.61
N THR A 179 -11.88 11.28 -18.52
CA THR A 179 -11.92 10.91 -19.94
C THR A 179 -10.50 10.85 -20.54
N GLN A 180 -9.63 11.78 -20.16
CA GLN A 180 -8.24 11.82 -20.61
C GLN A 180 -7.47 10.58 -20.12
N ALA A 181 -7.66 10.21 -18.84
CA ALA A 181 -7.01 9.03 -18.26
C ALA A 181 -7.55 7.74 -18.88
N GLN A 182 -8.85 7.66 -19.19
CA GLN A 182 -9.44 6.50 -19.87
C GLN A 182 -8.86 6.32 -21.28
N THR A 183 -8.70 7.41 -22.03
CA THR A 183 -8.06 7.38 -23.35
C THR A 183 -6.61 6.91 -23.24
N ALA A 184 -5.86 7.42 -22.28
CA ALA A 184 -4.48 6.99 -22.05
C ALA A 184 -4.40 5.50 -21.66
N THR A 185 -5.27 5.03 -20.78
CA THR A 185 -5.29 3.61 -20.37
C THR A 185 -5.60 2.68 -21.54
N LEU A 186 -6.56 3.03 -22.40
CA LEU A 186 -6.89 2.26 -23.61
C LEU A 186 -5.70 2.12 -24.56
N SER A 187 -4.93 3.20 -24.76
CA SER A 187 -3.76 3.19 -25.63
C SER A 187 -2.55 2.46 -25.04
N HIS A 188 -2.47 2.28 -23.70
CA HIS A 188 -1.29 1.71 -23.05
C HIS A 188 -1.44 0.24 -22.64
N THR A 189 -2.63 -0.25 -22.36
CA THR A 189 -2.81 -1.59 -21.79
C THR A 189 -3.83 -2.45 -22.53
N ALA A 190 -4.49 -1.91 -23.56
CA ALA A 190 -5.64 -2.52 -24.26
C ALA A 190 -6.75 -3.00 -23.29
N SER A 191 -6.64 -2.69 -22.00
CA SER A 191 -7.67 -3.05 -21.03
C SER A 191 -8.75 -1.97 -21.00
N LEU A 192 -10.00 -2.40 -21.05
CA LEU A 192 -11.11 -1.51 -20.74
C LEU A 192 -10.96 -1.07 -19.27
N ALA A 193 -10.68 0.20 -19.06
CA ALA A 193 -10.55 0.77 -17.70
C ALA A 193 -11.83 0.52 -16.86
N GLY A 194 -12.93 0.18 -17.52
CA GLY A 194 -14.25 0.06 -16.91
C GLY A 194 -14.79 1.43 -16.44
N SER A 195 -16.02 1.47 -15.98
CA SER A 195 -16.52 2.69 -15.36
C SER A 195 -15.89 2.87 -13.96
N ASP A 196 -15.57 4.09 -13.59
CA ASP A 196 -15.04 4.41 -12.26
C ASP A 196 -16.00 3.98 -11.14
N ALA A 197 -17.31 4.15 -11.36
CA ALA A 197 -18.36 3.72 -10.45
C ALA A 197 -18.39 2.18 -10.29
N GLY A 198 -18.21 1.43 -11.39
CA GLY A 198 -18.13 -0.03 -11.34
C GLY A 198 -16.90 -0.51 -10.58
N ALA A 199 -15.74 0.08 -10.85
CA ALA A 199 -14.50 -0.23 -10.14
C ALA A 199 -14.64 0.08 -8.63
N LYS A 200 -15.23 1.24 -8.28
CA LYS A 200 -15.52 1.59 -6.89
C LYS A 200 -16.39 0.53 -6.21
N ALA A 201 -17.51 0.17 -6.83
CA ALA A 201 -18.44 -0.82 -6.27
C ALA A 201 -17.79 -2.19 -6.06
N VAL A 202 -16.93 -2.64 -7.00
CA VAL A 202 -16.19 -3.90 -6.86
C VAL A 202 -15.23 -3.85 -5.70
N LEU A 203 -14.38 -2.81 -5.63
CA LEU A 203 -13.38 -2.67 -4.56
C LEU A 203 -14.05 -2.58 -3.17
N GLU A 204 -15.12 -1.79 -3.04
CA GLU A 204 -15.90 -1.67 -1.79
C GLU A 204 -16.51 -3.01 -1.39
N ARG A 205 -17.16 -3.73 -2.32
CA ARG A 205 -17.75 -5.04 -2.07
C ARG A 205 -16.71 -6.07 -1.61
N LEU A 206 -15.50 -5.97 -2.10
CA LEU A 206 -14.39 -6.87 -1.78
C LEU A 206 -13.62 -6.45 -0.52
N GLY A 207 -13.95 -5.31 0.10
CA GLY A 207 -13.24 -4.79 1.27
C GLY A 207 -11.81 -4.31 0.94
N ILE A 208 -11.57 -3.93 -0.31
CA ILE A 208 -10.28 -3.36 -0.75
C ILE A 208 -10.34 -1.85 -0.56
N ALA A 209 -9.44 -1.31 0.25
CA ALA A 209 -9.37 0.12 0.51
C ALA A 209 -8.96 0.88 -0.76
N ARG A 210 -9.87 1.73 -1.29
CA ARG A 210 -9.60 2.56 -2.46
C ARG A 210 -9.04 3.91 -2.03
N LEU A 211 -7.88 4.27 -2.57
CA LEU A 211 -7.12 5.46 -2.23
C LEU A 211 -6.94 6.37 -3.45
N GLU A 212 -6.70 7.65 -3.19
CA GLU A 212 -6.70 8.70 -4.21
C GLU A 212 -5.28 9.11 -4.65
N SER A 213 -4.26 8.81 -3.84
CA SER A 213 -2.89 9.24 -4.10
C SER A 213 -1.85 8.22 -3.65
N LEU A 214 -0.64 8.32 -4.22
CA LEU A 214 0.50 7.48 -3.79
C LEU A 214 0.87 7.68 -2.32
N PRO A 215 0.94 8.91 -1.79
CA PRO A 215 1.17 9.08 -0.35
C PRO A 215 0.14 8.35 0.51
N GLU A 216 -1.16 8.44 0.19
CA GLU A 216 -2.20 7.69 0.91
C GLU A 216 -1.98 6.17 0.83
N LEU A 217 -1.62 5.64 -0.36
CA LEU A 217 -1.34 4.21 -0.52
C LEU A 217 -0.18 3.77 0.38
N LEU A 218 0.92 4.51 0.35
CA LEU A 218 2.13 4.13 1.09
C LEU A 218 1.93 4.23 2.61
N GLU A 219 1.26 5.27 3.09
CA GLU A 219 0.96 5.41 4.52
C GLU A 219 -0.08 4.38 4.99
N THR A 220 -1.09 4.06 4.17
CA THR A 220 -2.04 2.98 4.48
C THR A 220 -1.34 1.62 4.53
N LEU A 221 -0.46 1.33 3.59
CA LEU A 221 0.31 0.08 3.60
C LEU A 221 1.25 0.00 4.81
N LYS A 222 1.84 1.14 5.22
CA LYS A 222 2.67 1.22 6.43
C LYS A 222 1.83 0.92 7.67
N LEU A 223 0.64 1.51 7.79
CA LEU A 223 -0.28 1.21 8.88
C LEU A 223 -0.65 -0.29 8.88
N LEU A 224 -1.04 -0.84 7.74
CA LEU A 224 -1.39 -2.26 7.61
C LEU A 224 -0.21 -3.20 7.94
N HIS A 225 1.02 -2.79 7.61
CA HIS A 225 2.22 -3.58 7.93
C HIS A 225 2.45 -3.69 9.45
N PHE A 226 2.35 -2.56 10.16
CA PHE A 226 2.67 -2.51 11.58
C PHE A 226 1.51 -2.89 12.50
N SER A 227 0.26 -2.72 12.04
CA SER A 227 -0.94 -2.87 12.89
C SER A 227 -1.90 -3.94 12.41
N GLY A 228 -1.80 -4.37 11.15
CA GLY A 228 -2.87 -5.12 10.49
C GLY A 228 -4.12 -4.27 10.25
N PRO A 229 -5.20 -4.88 9.78
CA PRO A 229 -6.49 -4.23 9.65
C PRO A 229 -7.03 -3.74 11.00
N LEU A 230 -7.51 -2.52 11.07
CA LEU A 230 -8.09 -1.96 12.29
C LEU A 230 -9.43 -2.62 12.62
N THR A 231 -9.75 -2.75 13.91
CA THR A 231 -10.98 -3.42 14.40
C THR A 231 -12.21 -2.53 14.33
N SER A 232 -12.03 -1.20 14.25
CA SER A 232 -13.12 -0.22 14.11
C SER A 232 -12.59 1.09 13.53
N ASN A 233 -13.48 2.05 13.28
CA ASN A 233 -13.15 3.40 12.84
C ASN A 233 -13.05 4.42 13.99
N LYS A 234 -13.05 3.97 15.24
CA LYS A 234 -12.92 4.83 16.42
C LYS A 234 -11.46 5.13 16.68
N VAL A 235 -11.09 6.38 16.64
CA VAL A 235 -9.70 6.82 16.84
C VAL A 235 -9.62 7.93 17.88
N VAL A 236 -8.45 8.06 18.51
CA VAL A 236 -8.09 9.23 19.31
C VAL A 236 -6.94 9.96 18.64
N SER A 237 -6.93 11.27 18.76
CA SER A 237 -5.85 12.10 18.25
C SER A 237 -5.31 13.03 19.34
N MET A 238 -4.00 13.24 19.31
CA MET A 238 -3.27 14.05 20.29
C MET A 238 -2.29 14.97 19.56
N SER A 239 -2.26 16.23 19.97
CA SER A 239 -1.31 17.23 19.47
C SER A 239 -0.94 18.21 20.57
N CYS A 240 0.12 18.98 20.41
CA CYS A 240 0.47 20.05 21.35
C CYS A 240 -0.13 21.42 20.96
N SER A 241 -1.04 21.42 19.99
CA SER A 241 -1.59 22.63 19.37
C SER A 241 -3.08 22.49 19.07
N GLY A 242 -3.88 23.46 19.51
CA GLY A 242 -5.30 23.54 19.20
C GLY A 242 -5.60 23.68 17.71
N GLY A 243 -4.68 24.29 16.95
CA GLY A 243 -4.78 24.36 15.48
C GLY A 243 -4.70 22.98 14.83
N GLU A 244 -3.79 22.12 15.28
CA GLU A 244 -3.64 20.74 14.79
C GLU A 244 -4.82 19.86 15.20
N ALA A 245 -5.29 19.98 16.45
CA ALA A 245 -6.46 19.26 16.93
C ALA A 245 -7.71 19.63 16.11
N SER A 246 -7.90 20.93 15.80
CA SER A 246 -9.00 21.40 14.95
C SER A 246 -8.88 20.88 13.52
N LEU A 247 -7.69 20.95 12.92
CA LEU A 247 -7.46 20.44 11.56
C LEU A 247 -7.68 18.93 11.46
N MET A 248 -7.32 18.18 12.49
CA MET A 248 -7.57 16.73 12.55
C MET A 248 -9.06 16.43 12.61
N ALA A 249 -9.83 17.18 13.43
CA ALA A 249 -11.27 17.06 13.50
C ALA A 249 -11.94 17.35 12.15
N ASP A 250 -11.55 18.44 11.48
CA ASP A 250 -12.08 18.83 10.17
C ASP A 250 -11.73 17.80 9.09
N THR A 251 -10.51 17.27 9.12
CA THR A 251 -10.08 16.20 8.20
C THR A 251 -10.91 14.94 8.36
N GLY A 252 -11.32 14.61 9.59
CA GLY A 252 -12.17 13.46 9.90
C GLY A 252 -13.59 13.57 9.32
N LEU A 253 -14.13 14.78 9.14
CA LEU A 253 -15.52 14.99 8.65
C LEU A 253 -15.83 14.34 7.30
N THR A 254 -14.83 14.22 6.43
CA THR A 254 -14.98 13.63 5.08
C THR A 254 -14.49 12.20 4.97
N ARG A 255 -14.13 11.59 6.10
CA ARG A 255 -13.61 10.23 6.21
C ARG A 255 -14.52 9.39 7.11
N ASP A 256 -14.46 8.08 6.97
CA ASP A 256 -15.16 7.17 7.88
C ASP A 256 -14.36 6.99 9.18
N ILE A 257 -14.20 8.10 9.93
CA ILE A 257 -13.47 8.16 11.20
C ILE A 257 -14.41 8.74 12.27
N VAL A 258 -14.41 8.15 13.44
CA VAL A 258 -15.13 8.62 14.61
C VAL A 258 -14.14 9.00 15.70
N PHE A 259 -14.26 10.21 16.22
CA PHE A 259 -13.57 10.67 17.44
C PHE A 259 -14.57 10.53 18.61
N PRO A 260 -14.58 9.41 19.34
CA PRO A 260 -15.51 9.24 20.44
C PRO A 260 -15.26 10.25 21.55
N GLU A 261 -16.32 10.61 22.27
CA GLU A 261 -16.17 11.38 23.53
C GLU A 261 -15.33 10.60 24.54
N LEU A 262 -14.60 11.36 25.35
CA LEU A 262 -13.76 10.76 26.39
C LEU A 262 -14.61 10.09 27.47
N ASN A 263 -14.30 8.86 27.78
CA ASN A 263 -14.93 8.14 28.88
C ASN A 263 -14.41 8.62 30.25
N PRO A 264 -15.05 8.24 31.38
CA PRO A 264 -14.62 8.65 32.70
C PRO A 264 -13.19 8.27 33.07
N GLU A 265 -12.71 7.10 32.61
CA GLU A 265 -11.34 6.62 32.87
C GLU A 265 -10.31 7.48 32.12
N GLN A 266 -10.56 7.74 30.83
CA GLN A 266 -9.73 8.65 30.03
C GLN A 266 -9.70 10.04 30.66
N THR A 267 -10.87 10.58 31.05
CA THR A 267 -10.97 11.91 31.67
C THR A 267 -10.20 11.97 32.98
N ALA A 268 -10.29 10.97 33.84
CA ALA A 268 -9.57 10.91 35.10
C ALA A 268 -8.04 10.83 34.89
N GLY A 269 -7.59 9.95 33.99
CA GLY A 269 -6.17 9.80 33.67
C GLY A 269 -5.57 11.05 33.04
N LEU A 270 -6.27 11.67 32.08
CA LEU A 270 -5.85 12.94 31.47
C LEU A 270 -5.81 14.07 32.50
N ARG A 271 -6.79 14.14 33.39
CA ARG A 271 -6.81 15.18 34.43
C ARG A 271 -5.63 15.04 35.37
N ALA A 272 -5.26 13.80 35.70
CA ALA A 272 -4.08 13.51 36.54
C ALA A 272 -2.77 13.90 35.83
N ALA A 273 -2.65 13.65 34.54
CA ALA A 273 -1.43 13.93 33.77
C ALA A 273 -1.29 15.43 33.38
N LEU A 274 -2.39 16.08 33.01
CA LEU A 274 -2.38 17.41 32.41
C LEU A 274 -2.81 18.53 33.38
N GLY A 275 -3.35 18.18 34.56
CA GLY A 275 -3.84 19.15 35.52
C GLY A 275 -5.16 19.83 35.08
N PRO A 276 -5.61 20.86 35.81
CA PRO A 276 -6.93 21.47 35.61
C PRO A 276 -7.02 22.46 34.45
N MET A 277 -5.89 22.91 33.92
CA MET A 277 -5.85 24.03 32.94
C MET A 277 -6.09 23.59 31.50
N VAL A 278 -6.00 22.30 31.20
CA VAL A 278 -6.18 21.76 29.84
C VAL A 278 -7.64 21.38 29.62
N ALA A 279 -8.23 21.82 28.50
CA ALA A 279 -9.54 21.36 28.06
C ALA A 279 -9.43 19.94 27.53
N LEU A 280 -10.22 19.01 28.08
CA LEU A 280 -10.17 17.61 27.68
C LEU A 280 -11.18 17.31 26.58
N ALA A 281 -10.71 16.87 25.44
CA ALA A 281 -11.51 16.54 24.27
C ALA A 281 -10.82 15.44 23.44
N ASN A 282 -11.49 14.96 22.42
CA ASN A 282 -10.91 14.14 21.35
C ASN A 282 -11.34 14.74 19.99
N PRO A 283 -10.44 15.25 19.16
CA PRO A 283 -8.97 15.35 19.30
C PRO A 283 -8.51 16.18 20.52
N LEU A 284 -7.41 15.73 21.14
CA LEU A 284 -6.83 16.37 22.34
C LEU A 284 -5.72 17.35 21.94
N ASP A 285 -5.84 18.60 22.40
CA ASP A 285 -4.71 19.51 22.54
C ASP A 285 -4.14 19.37 23.96
N TYR A 286 -2.98 18.68 24.09
CA TYR A 286 -2.37 18.49 25.42
C TYR A 286 -1.49 19.67 25.83
N HIS A 287 -1.37 20.69 24.99
CA HIS A 287 -0.52 21.87 25.18
C HIS A 287 0.98 21.55 25.35
N THR A 288 1.78 22.59 25.45
CA THR A 288 3.24 22.46 25.64
C THR A 288 3.66 22.36 27.11
N TYR A 289 2.71 22.33 28.06
CA TYR A 289 3.02 22.36 29.50
C TYR A 289 3.84 21.16 29.99
N ILE A 290 3.63 20.01 29.34
CA ILE A 290 4.33 18.75 29.67
C ILE A 290 5.40 18.41 28.62
N TRP A 291 5.70 19.33 27.71
CA TRP A 291 6.72 19.10 26.67
C TRP A 291 8.09 18.88 27.29
N GLY A 292 8.77 17.82 26.87
CA GLY A 292 10.07 17.41 27.40
C GLY A 292 9.98 16.46 28.61
N ASP A 293 8.79 16.27 29.20
CA ASP A 293 8.54 15.29 30.24
C ASP A 293 7.92 14.02 29.64
N GLY A 294 8.79 13.12 29.15
CA GLY A 294 8.37 11.86 28.51
C GLY A 294 7.42 11.03 29.38
N PRO A 295 7.66 10.83 30.69
CA PRO A 295 6.71 10.15 31.58
C PRO A 295 5.33 10.80 31.65
N SER A 296 5.23 12.11 31.83
CA SER A 296 3.94 12.82 31.87
C SER A 296 3.22 12.79 30.53
N MET A 297 3.93 12.97 29.42
CA MET A 297 3.39 12.79 28.07
C MET A 297 2.92 11.34 27.87
N GLY A 298 3.71 10.36 28.28
CA GLY A 298 3.37 8.94 28.21
C GLY A 298 2.11 8.60 29.00
N ALA A 299 1.94 9.19 30.19
CA ALA A 299 0.72 9.03 30.99
C ALA A 299 -0.50 9.62 30.30
N ALA A 300 -0.39 10.83 29.73
CA ALA A 300 -1.47 11.48 28.96
C ALA A 300 -1.86 10.65 27.72
N PHE A 301 -0.88 10.21 26.94
CA PHE A 301 -1.13 9.41 25.74
C PHE A 301 -1.71 8.03 26.10
N SER A 302 -1.22 7.39 27.18
CA SER A 302 -1.79 6.15 27.68
C SER A 302 -3.25 6.30 28.12
N ALA A 303 -3.58 7.41 28.76
CA ALA A 303 -4.96 7.71 29.15
C ALA A 303 -5.88 7.87 27.93
N MET A 304 -5.43 8.58 26.87
CA MET A 304 -6.18 8.69 25.62
C MET A 304 -6.45 7.33 24.96
N MET A 305 -5.49 6.41 25.06
CA MET A 305 -5.57 5.08 24.44
C MET A 305 -6.49 4.08 25.16
N GLN A 306 -7.10 4.47 26.31
CA GLN A 306 -8.06 3.60 27.01
C GLN A 306 -9.40 3.51 26.28
N GLY A 307 -10.21 2.49 26.67
CA GLY A 307 -11.57 2.33 26.14
C GLY A 307 -11.65 1.69 24.76
N ASP A 308 -12.81 1.84 24.13
CA ASP A 308 -13.14 1.20 22.85
C ASP A 308 -12.69 2.08 21.68
N ILE A 309 -11.40 2.02 21.38
CA ILE A 309 -10.76 2.69 20.24
C ILE A 309 -9.87 1.70 19.49
N ALA A 310 -9.75 1.87 18.17
CA ALA A 310 -8.94 1.01 17.33
C ALA A 310 -7.47 1.46 17.27
N MET A 311 -7.21 2.77 17.28
CA MET A 311 -5.85 3.33 17.24
C MET A 311 -5.78 4.74 17.79
N GLY A 312 -4.58 5.19 18.09
CA GLY A 312 -4.25 6.58 18.35
C GLY A 312 -3.45 7.21 17.19
N CYS A 313 -3.50 8.54 17.13
CA CYS A 313 -2.67 9.33 16.24
C CYS A 313 -2.05 10.47 17.04
N ILE A 314 -0.72 10.64 16.94
CA ILE A 314 -0.02 11.81 17.48
C ILE A 314 0.36 12.69 16.29
N ILE A 315 -0.09 13.93 16.29
CA ILE A 315 0.37 14.93 15.34
C ILE A 315 1.60 15.59 15.94
N VAL A 316 2.71 15.51 15.21
CA VAL A 316 3.98 16.07 15.63
C VAL A 316 4.74 16.63 14.44
N ASP A 317 5.19 17.86 14.55
CA ASP A 317 5.98 18.58 13.56
C ASP A 317 7.46 18.53 13.95
N PHE A 318 8.24 17.69 13.30
CA PHE A 318 9.68 17.65 13.50
C PHE A 318 10.36 18.84 12.82
N PRO A 319 11.29 19.52 13.49
CA PRO A 319 12.04 20.60 12.86
C PRO A 319 12.95 20.03 11.77
N ARG A 320 13.27 20.86 10.80
CA ARG A 320 14.21 20.49 9.74
C ARG A 320 15.58 20.17 10.32
N ALA A 321 16.05 18.94 10.13
CA ALA A 321 17.35 18.47 10.66
C ALA A 321 18.56 19.25 10.13
N ASP A 322 18.45 19.86 8.92
CA ASP A 322 19.48 20.72 8.34
C ASP A 322 19.53 22.15 8.92
N ARG A 323 18.57 22.51 9.80
CA ARG A 323 18.44 23.85 10.37
C ARG A 323 18.37 23.86 11.90
N CYS A 324 17.78 22.81 12.49
CA CYS A 324 17.46 22.79 13.91
C CYS A 324 17.81 21.42 14.52
N SER A 325 18.09 21.38 15.82
CA SER A 325 18.21 20.14 16.56
C SER A 325 16.82 19.48 16.74
N GLN A 326 16.74 18.18 16.54
CA GLN A 326 15.54 17.39 16.78
C GLN A 326 15.51 16.75 18.17
N ALA A 327 16.56 16.87 18.99
CA ALA A 327 16.69 16.19 20.28
C ALA A 327 15.57 16.52 21.27
N ALA A 328 14.95 17.71 21.19
CA ALA A 328 13.83 18.07 22.05
C ALA A 328 12.52 17.33 21.70
N TRP A 329 12.47 16.58 20.57
CA TRP A 329 11.32 15.78 20.14
C TRP A 329 11.41 14.30 20.55
N ASP A 330 12.56 13.85 21.09
CA ASP A 330 12.76 12.46 21.53
C ASP A 330 11.75 12.04 22.60
N CYS A 331 11.29 12.98 23.43
CA CYS A 331 10.23 12.75 24.43
C CYS A 331 8.91 12.26 23.83
N VAL A 332 8.61 12.61 22.56
CA VAL A 332 7.40 12.15 21.88
C VAL A 332 7.49 10.65 21.56
N PHE A 333 8.65 10.19 21.10
CA PHE A 333 8.87 8.75 20.85
C PHE A 333 8.82 7.94 22.16
N GLU A 334 9.43 8.45 23.22
CA GLU A 334 9.36 7.81 24.54
C GLU A 334 7.91 7.69 25.02
N ALA A 335 7.13 8.76 24.95
CA ALA A 335 5.73 8.80 25.33
C ALA A 335 4.86 7.86 24.46
N ALA A 336 5.11 7.83 23.15
CA ALA A 336 4.40 6.94 22.21
C ALA A 336 4.68 5.46 22.53
N ILE A 337 5.93 5.09 22.83
CA ILE A 337 6.31 3.74 23.24
C ILE A 337 5.61 3.34 24.55
N ILE A 338 5.56 4.23 25.56
CA ILE A 338 4.84 4.00 26.80
C ILE A 338 3.37 3.73 26.51
N ALA A 339 2.71 4.58 25.75
CA ALA A 339 1.29 4.48 25.43
C ALA A 339 0.94 3.20 24.65
N THR A 340 1.76 2.86 23.64
CA THR A 340 1.58 1.62 22.86
C THR A 340 1.73 0.38 23.74
N ARG A 341 2.75 0.34 24.60
CA ARG A 341 2.97 -0.79 25.51
C ARG A 341 1.86 -0.95 26.54
N SER A 342 1.35 0.16 27.08
CA SER A 342 0.29 0.13 28.08
C SER A 342 -1.08 -0.25 27.51
N SER A 343 -1.39 0.16 26.30
CA SER A 343 -2.70 -0.06 25.67
C SER A 343 -2.76 -1.34 24.82
N GLY A 344 -1.63 -1.80 24.29
CA GLY A 344 -1.57 -2.87 23.29
C GLY A 344 -2.18 -2.48 21.93
N LYS A 345 -2.44 -1.19 21.71
CA LYS A 345 -3.09 -0.67 20.49
C LYS A 345 -2.11 0.07 19.60
N PRO A 346 -2.35 0.09 18.28
CA PRO A 346 -1.52 0.86 17.36
C PRO A 346 -1.59 2.37 17.63
N LEU A 347 -0.46 3.02 17.49
CA LEU A 347 -0.30 4.45 17.63
C LEU A 347 0.55 4.95 16.47
N ALA A 348 -0.04 5.79 15.61
CA ALA A 348 0.65 6.43 14.49
C ALA A 348 1.21 7.80 14.89
N LEU A 349 2.39 8.15 14.35
CA LEU A 349 2.98 9.47 14.43
C LEU A 349 3.11 10.06 13.03
#